data_d0b4514be11f466ae2d2eff752773a6e
#
_entry.id   d0b4514be11f466ae2d2eff752773a6e
#
_cell.length_a   1.000
_cell.length_b   1.000
_cell.length_c   1.000
_cell.angle_alpha   90.00
_cell.angle_beta   90.00
_cell.angle_gamma   90.00
#
_symmetry.space_group_name_H-M   'P 1'
#
loop_
_entity.id
_entity.type
_entity.pdbx_description
1 polymer ?
#
loop_
_entity_poly.entity_id
_entity_poly.type
_entity_poly.pdbx_seq_one_letter_code
_entity_poly.pdbx_strand_id
1 'polypeptide(L)'
;MKKTIITVVGKDTVGIIAKVCTYLAENQINILDISQTIVNNYFNMMMIADMNKSQKSVSEVSDDLDKLGTEIGVIIKCQREEIFDSMHRLSLIHI
;
A
#
# COMPACT_ATOMS: atom_id res chain seq x y z
N MET A 1 4.99 6.17 -16.27
CA MET A 1 4.83 6.43 -14.83
C MET A 1 4.80 5.11 -14.09
N LYS A 2 5.59 5.00 -13.05
CA LYS A 2 5.62 3.79 -12.21
C LYS A 2 4.52 3.88 -11.16
N LYS A 3 3.36 3.36 -11.48
CA LYS A 3 2.28 3.31 -10.50
C LYS A 3 2.33 2.02 -9.70
N THR A 4 2.17 2.15 -8.41
CA THR A 4 2.08 1.03 -7.48
C THR A 4 0.79 1.13 -6.70
N ILE A 5 0.31 -0.02 -6.28
CA ILE A 5 -0.86 -0.10 -5.40
C ILE A 5 -0.38 -0.60 -4.05
N ILE A 6 -0.68 0.17 -3.01
CA ILE A 6 -0.32 -0.16 -1.64
C ILE A 6 -1.60 -0.42 -0.87
N THR A 7 -1.70 -1.60 -0.28
CA THR A 7 -2.86 -1.96 0.53
C THR A 7 -2.43 -2.18 1.96
N VAL A 8 -3.24 -1.69 2.89
CA VAL A 8 -3.01 -1.83 4.33
C VAL A 8 -4.25 -2.42 4.97
N VAL A 9 -4.09 -3.54 5.65
CA VAL A 9 -5.21 -4.25 6.29
C VAL A 9 -4.79 -4.65 7.71
N GLY A 10 -5.67 -4.39 8.68
CA GLY A 10 -5.42 -4.79 10.06
C GLY A 10 -6.43 -4.16 10.99
N LYS A 11 -6.24 -4.39 12.28
CA LYS A 11 -7.08 -3.73 13.28
C LYS A 11 -6.80 -2.23 13.26
N ASP A 12 -7.87 -1.45 13.41
CA ASP A 12 -7.75 0.00 13.46
C ASP A 12 -6.93 0.41 14.69
N THR A 13 -5.80 1.06 14.43
CA THR A 13 -4.86 1.49 15.44
C THR A 13 -4.43 2.91 15.17
N VAL A 14 -4.30 3.71 16.23
CA VAL A 14 -3.84 5.09 16.10
C VAL A 14 -2.45 5.12 15.46
N GLY A 15 -2.31 5.97 14.47
CA GLY A 15 -1.00 6.24 13.86
C GLY A 15 -0.65 5.39 12.65
N ILE A 16 -1.52 4.48 12.20
CA ILE A 16 -1.25 3.67 11.00
C ILE A 16 -0.99 4.58 9.79
N ILE A 17 -1.92 5.48 9.52
CA ILE A 17 -1.82 6.37 8.35
C ILE A 17 -0.58 7.26 8.47
N ALA A 18 -0.33 7.81 9.65
CA ALA A 18 0.81 8.70 9.86
C ALA A 18 2.13 7.99 9.57
N LYS A 19 2.30 6.77 10.07
CA LYS A 19 3.53 6.01 9.87
C LYS A 19 3.75 5.60 8.42
N VAL A 20 2.69 5.13 7.77
CA VAL A 20 2.78 4.74 6.36
C VAL A 20 3.07 5.95 5.48
N CYS A 21 2.35 7.05 5.68
CA CYS A 21 2.54 8.26 4.88
C CYS A 21 3.91 8.91 5.13
N THR A 22 4.42 8.85 6.35
CA THR A 22 5.75 9.35 6.66
C THR A 22 6.81 8.57 5.90
N TYR A 23 6.69 7.24 5.88
CA TYR A 23 7.61 6.41 5.11
C TYR A 23 7.58 6.79 3.63
N LEU A 24 6.39 6.94 3.06
CA LEU A 24 6.24 7.29 1.64
C LEU A 24 6.86 8.66 1.34
N ALA A 25 6.61 9.64 2.20
CA ALA A 25 7.17 10.98 2.03
C ALA A 25 8.69 10.98 2.10
N GLU A 26 9.26 10.25 3.05
CA GLU A 26 10.72 10.16 3.22
C GLU A 26 11.40 9.51 2.02
N ASN A 27 10.70 8.68 1.28
CA ASN A 27 11.23 8.00 0.10
C ASN A 27 10.75 8.61 -1.22
N GLN A 28 10.16 9.81 -1.15
CA GLN A 28 9.72 10.58 -2.31
C GLN A 28 8.69 9.83 -3.17
N ILE A 29 7.80 9.12 -2.51
CA ILE A 29 6.71 8.41 -3.16
C ILE A 29 5.46 9.28 -3.01
N ASN A 30 4.89 9.68 -4.15
CA ASN A 30 3.72 10.55 -4.17
C ASN A 30 2.44 9.74 -4.20
N ILE A 31 1.50 10.09 -3.33
CA ILE A 31 0.18 9.45 -3.27
C ILE A 31 -0.70 10.14 -4.30
N LEU A 32 -1.20 9.37 -5.28
CA LEU A 32 -2.09 9.87 -6.31
C LEU A 32 -3.55 9.73 -5.94
N ASP A 33 -3.87 8.68 -5.21
CA ASP A 33 -5.24 8.40 -4.79
C ASP A 33 -5.21 7.55 -3.52
N ILE A 34 -6.22 7.69 -2.69
CA ILE A 34 -6.33 6.95 -1.44
C ILE A 34 -7.79 6.67 -1.14
N SER A 35 -8.08 5.45 -0.73
CA SER A 35 -9.40 5.04 -0.28
C SER A 35 -9.24 4.26 1.01
N GLN A 36 -10.08 4.54 1.99
CA GLN A 36 -10.02 3.82 3.27
C GLN A 36 -11.43 3.56 3.79
N THR A 37 -11.57 2.44 4.49
CA THR A 37 -12.80 2.06 5.16
C THR A 37 -12.47 1.42 6.49
N ILE A 38 -13.39 1.51 7.45
CA ILE A 38 -13.28 0.84 8.73
C ILE A 38 -14.53 -0.02 8.88
N VAL A 39 -14.35 -1.33 8.98
CA VAL A 39 -15.45 -2.28 9.11
C VAL A 39 -15.15 -3.20 10.30
N ASN A 40 -16.03 -3.22 11.30
CA ASN A 40 -15.87 -4.05 12.49
C ASN A 40 -14.52 -3.89 13.17
N ASN A 41 -14.05 -2.64 13.29
CA ASN A 41 -12.75 -2.29 13.87
C ASN A 41 -11.55 -2.74 13.04
N TYR A 42 -11.77 -3.18 11.81
CA TYR A 42 -10.69 -3.46 10.88
C TYR A 42 -10.52 -2.30 9.93
N PHE A 43 -9.27 -1.90 9.77
CA PHE A 43 -8.87 -0.82 8.88
C PHE A 43 -8.47 -1.42 7.53
N ASN A 44 -9.03 -0.86 6.47
CA ASN A 44 -8.67 -1.20 5.09
C ASN A 44 -8.32 0.07 4.35
N MET A 45 -7.15 0.10 3.73
CA MET A 45 -6.72 1.25 2.95
C MET A 45 -6.08 0.77 1.66
N MET A 46 -6.42 1.45 0.57
CA MET A 46 -5.77 1.24 -0.72
C MET A 46 -5.27 2.58 -1.23
N MET A 47 -4.02 2.61 -1.65
CA MET A 47 -3.41 3.80 -2.21
C MET A 47 -2.86 3.50 -3.59
N ILE A 48 -2.97 4.46 -4.49
CA ILE A 48 -2.25 4.45 -5.75
C ILE A 48 -1.12 5.47 -5.60
N ALA A 49 0.10 5.02 -5.83
CA ALA A 49 1.29 5.83 -5.61
C ALA A 49 2.16 5.89 -6.85
N ASP A 50 2.84 7.02 -7.00
CA ASP A 50 3.81 7.25 -8.07
C ASP A 50 5.22 7.17 -7.49
N MET A 51 6.01 6.24 -8.02
CA MET A 51 7.37 5.99 -7.55
C MET A 51 8.46 6.57 -8.46
N ASN A 52 8.10 7.40 -9.44
CA ASN A 52 9.06 7.91 -10.41
C ASN A 52 10.21 8.69 -9.76
N LYS A 53 9.95 9.38 -8.66
CA LYS A 53 10.96 10.18 -7.97
C LYS A 53 11.69 9.44 -6.87
N SER A 54 11.26 8.23 -6.55
CA SER A 54 11.91 7.42 -5.53
C SER A 54 13.17 6.78 -6.09
N GLN A 55 14.21 6.71 -5.26
CA GLN A 55 15.44 6.01 -5.63
C GLN A 55 15.36 4.52 -5.35
N LYS A 56 14.31 4.09 -4.67
CA LYS A 56 14.10 2.67 -4.35
C LYS A 56 13.28 1.98 -5.44
N SER A 57 13.52 0.70 -5.62
CA SER A 57 12.70 -0.13 -6.50
C SER A 57 11.39 -0.50 -5.80
N VAL A 58 10.42 -1.00 -6.55
CA VAL A 58 9.16 -1.50 -5.99
C VAL A 58 9.45 -2.62 -5.00
N SER A 59 10.40 -3.49 -5.31
CA SER A 59 10.78 -4.61 -4.42
C SER A 59 11.32 -4.11 -3.09
N GLU A 60 12.18 -3.10 -3.10
CA GLU A 60 12.74 -2.53 -1.88
C GLU A 60 11.65 -1.86 -1.03
N VAL A 61 10.75 -1.13 -1.67
CA VAL A 61 9.63 -0.49 -0.97
C VAL A 61 8.68 -1.53 -0.40
N SER A 62 8.43 -2.60 -1.15
CA SER A 62 7.58 -3.71 -0.68
C SER A 62 8.17 -4.34 0.58
N ASP A 63 9.49 -4.58 0.61
CA ASP A 63 10.15 -5.14 1.77
C ASP A 63 10.11 -4.19 2.97
N ASP A 64 10.35 -2.91 2.74
CA ASP A 64 10.31 -1.89 3.79
C ASP A 64 8.92 -1.79 4.40
N LEU A 65 7.89 -1.79 3.56
CA LEU A 65 6.50 -1.69 4.02
C LEU A 65 6.06 -2.95 4.75
N ASP A 66 6.54 -4.11 4.32
CA ASP A 66 6.27 -5.37 5.01
C ASP A 66 6.82 -5.33 6.44
N LYS A 67 8.03 -4.83 6.61
CA LYS A 67 8.64 -4.66 7.94
C LYS A 67 7.89 -3.65 8.78
N LEU A 68 7.50 -2.53 8.16
CA LEU A 68 6.73 -1.50 8.87
C LEU A 68 5.39 -2.08 9.33
N GLY A 69 4.72 -2.84 8.48
CA GLY A 69 3.46 -3.50 8.83
C GLY A 69 3.61 -4.42 10.04
N THR A 70 4.68 -5.19 10.07
CA THR A 70 4.97 -6.07 11.20
C THR A 70 5.15 -5.27 12.49
N GLU A 71 5.85 -4.13 12.41
CA GLU A 71 6.08 -3.28 13.58
C GLU A 71 4.79 -2.68 14.14
N ILE A 72 3.88 -2.28 13.29
CA ILE A 72 2.64 -1.62 13.74
C ILE A 72 1.44 -2.56 13.79
N GLY A 73 1.64 -3.82 13.47
CA GLY A 73 0.60 -4.84 13.61
C GLY A 73 -0.44 -4.87 12.50
N VAL A 74 -0.06 -4.48 11.29
CA VAL A 74 -0.93 -4.54 10.12
C VAL A 74 -0.22 -5.26 8.98
N ILE A 75 -0.99 -5.64 7.96
CA ILE A 75 -0.43 -6.25 6.75
C ILE A 75 -0.40 -5.18 5.67
N ILE A 76 0.79 -4.90 5.16
CA ILE A 76 0.97 -3.93 4.09
C ILE A 76 1.53 -4.66 2.87
N LYS A 77 0.87 -4.50 1.73
CA LYS A 77 1.32 -5.06 0.46
C LYS A 77 1.54 -3.94 -0.54
N CYS A 78 2.60 -4.06 -1.32
CA CYS A 78 2.94 -3.10 -2.35
C CYS A 78 3.19 -3.86 -3.64
N GLN A 79 2.43 -3.55 -4.68
CA GLN A 79 2.52 -4.22 -5.97
C GLN A 79 2.45 -3.19 -7.08
N ARG A 80 3.10 -3.48 -8.22
CA ARG A 80 2.92 -2.64 -9.41
C ARG A 80 1.47 -2.73 -9.89
N GLU A 81 0.95 -1.61 -10.37
CA GLU A 81 -0.44 -1.52 -10.81
C GLU A 81 -0.79 -2.60 -11.83
N GLU A 82 0.09 -2.84 -12.80
CA GLU A 82 -0.15 -3.84 -13.84
C GLU A 82 -0.33 -5.25 -13.28
N ILE A 83 0.42 -5.60 -12.22
CA ILE A 83 0.30 -6.91 -11.57
C ILE A 83 -1.02 -6.99 -10.82
N PHE A 84 -1.36 -5.94 -10.09
CA PHE A 84 -2.60 -5.88 -9.34
C PHE A 84 -3.81 -6.01 -10.27
N ASP A 85 -3.81 -5.28 -11.36
CA ASP A 85 -4.90 -5.33 -12.35
C ASP A 85 -5.06 -6.72 -12.93
N SER A 86 -3.97 -7.40 -13.25
CA SER A 86 -4.03 -8.76 -13.78
C SER A 86 -4.65 -9.73 -12.79
N MET A 87 -4.25 -9.64 -11.52
CA MET A 87 -4.82 -10.49 -10.47
C MET A 87 -6.30 -10.20 -10.26
N HIS A 88 -6.67 -8.93 -10.31
CA HIS A 88 -8.06 -8.52 -10.13
C HIS A 88 -8.95 -9.01 -11.28
N ARG A 89 -8.45 -8.97 -12.51
CA ARG A 89 -9.17 -9.50 -13.67
C ARG A 89 -9.41 -11.00 -13.56
N LEU A 90 -8.40 -11.75 -13.11
CA LEU A 90 -8.54 -13.19 -12.88
C LEU A 90 -9.61 -13.48 -11.85
N SER A 91 -9.65 -12.69 -10.79
CA SER A 91 -10.67 -12.81 -9.76
C SER A 91 -12.07 -12.59 -10.32
N LEU A 92 -12.23 -11.61 -11.20
CA LEU A 92 -13.51 -11.33 -11.84
C LEU A 92 -13.97 -12.44 -12.79
N ILE A 93 -13.02 -13.08 -13.46
CA ILE A 93 -13.32 -14.17 -14.40
C ILE A 93 -13.87 -15.39 -13.67
N HIS A 94 -13.45 -15.60 -12.44
CA HIS A 94 -13.85 -16.75 -11.65
C HIS A 94 -15.17 -16.56 -10.89
N ILE A 95 -15.73 -15.39 -10.99
CA ILE A 95 -17.06 -15.11 -10.43
C ILE A 95 -18.11 -15.43 -11.46
#